data_cee799d456013251b9c60d342435683e
#
_entry.id   cee799d456013251b9c60d342435683e
#
_cell.length_a   1.000
_cell.length_b   1.000
_cell.length_c   1.000
_cell.angle_alpha   90.00
_cell.angle_beta   90.00
_cell.angle_gamma   90.00
#
_symmetry.space_group_name_H-M   'P 1'
#
loop_
_entity.id
_entity.type
_entity.pdbx_description
1 polymer ?
#
loop_
_entity_poly.entity_id
_entity_poly.type
_entity_poly.pdbx_seq_one_letter_code
_entity_poly.pdbx_strand_id
1 'polypeptide(L)'
;MRVLVVCTAALAFGVGMSVLHGSGGGFRAQIGNVSAPWLLLPLVAGTVAGEQHFGLGALVGGVASLVALIAFYVSNIYVLGFTGHPWPVEVGLALRSGTYFIRIGLVSGPVFGALGTVGRRRHSVAVALLAAGLFVLEPLAWLVYFWLGPGTVGMLTYPAVWVAESIVGLVACSVIVLHARRASIV
;
A
#
# COMPACT_ATOMS: atom_id res chain seq x y z
N MET A 1 -8.13 5.06 -21.55
CA MET A 1 -8.07 6.20 -20.59
C MET A 1 -7.93 5.76 -19.14
N ARG A 2 -8.83 4.91 -18.56
CA ARG A 2 -8.78 4.51 -17.12
C ARG A 2 -7.46 3.84 -16.70
N VAL A 3 -6.91 2.91 -17.49
CA VAL A 3 -5.64 2.22 -17.19
C VAL A 3 -4.47 3.20 -17.13
N LEU A 4 -4.41 4.15 -18.06
CA LEU A 4 -3.36 5.18 -18.06
C LEU A 4 -3.41 6.03 -16.79
N VAL A 5 -4.61 6.45 -16.36
CA VAL A 5 -4.81 7.21 -15.11
C VAL A 5 -4.32 6.40 -13.91
N VAL A 6 -4.67 5.11 -13.85
CA VAL A 6 -4.21 4.22 -12.76
C VAL A 6 -2.69 4.08 -12.75
N CYS A 7 -2.07 3.86 -13.92
CA CYS A 7 -0.61 3.74 -14.01
C CYS A 7 0.10 5.05 -13.61
N THR A 8 -0.42 6.20 -14.04
CA THR A 8 0.14 7.51 -13.67
C THR A 8 0.01 7.76 -12.16
N ALA A 9 -1.15 7.45 -11.58
CA ALA A 9 -1.36 7.56 -10.13
C ALA A 9 -0.45 6.60 -9.35
N ALA A 10 -0.28 5.37 -9.81
CA ALA A 10 0.60 4.38 -9.20
C ALA A 10 2.08 4.83 -9.26
N LEU A 11 2.52 5.37 -10.39
CA LEU A 11 3.86 5.93 -10.55
C LEU A 11 4.08 7.10 -9.59
N ALA A 12 3.15 8.06 -9.57
CA ALA A 12 3.21 9.22 -8.66
C ALA A 12 3.21 8.78 -7.18
N PHE A 13 2.41 7.76 -6.83
CA PHE A 13 2.40 7.18 -5.49
C PHE A 13 3.76 6.58 -5.13
N GLY A 14 4.35 5.74 -6.00
CA GLY A 14 5.66 5.12 -5.75
C GLY A 14 6.77 6.15 -5.58
N VAL A 15 6.83 7.15 -6.45
CA VAL A 15 7.78 8.28 -6.33
C VAL A 15 7.54 9.06 -5.02
N GLY A 16 6.29 9.39 -4.71
CA GLY A 16 5.92 10.10 -3.49
C GLY A 16 6.32 9.35 -2.22
N MET A 17 6.09 8.03 -2.18
CA MET A 17 6.51 7.20 -1.04
C MET A 17 8.04 7.11 -0.93
N SER A 18 8.79 7.10 -2.04
CA SER A 18 10.25 7.18 -2.03
C SER A 18 10.74 8.50 -1.42
N VAL A 19 10.16 9.62 -1.82
CA VAL A 19 10.49 10.94 -1.27
C VAL A 19 10.14 11.02 0.23
N LEU A 20 8.99 10.47 0.63
CA LEU A 20 8.58 10.39 2.04
C LEU A 20 9.53 9.51 2.85
N HIS A 21 9.97 8.38 2.30
CA HIS A 21 10.94 7.51 2.93
C HIS A 21 12.24 8.26 3.24
N GLY A 22 12.73 9.07 2.31
CA GLY A 22 13.93 9.89 2.50
C GLY A 22 15.22 9.08 2.62
N SER A 23 16.33 9.78 2.79
CA SER A 23 17.67 9.18 2.88
C SER A 23 18.17 8.94 4.31
N GLY A 24 17.49 9.49 5.31
CA GLY A 24 18.02 9.60 6.68
C GLY A 24 17.49 8.59 7.69
N GLY A 25 16.65 7.65 7.30
CA GLY A 25 15.93 6.84 8.29
C GLY A 25 14.96 7.68 9.14
N GLY A 26 14.59 7.19 10.31
CA GLY A 26 13.77 7.95 11.25
C GLY A 26 12.28 7.96 10.91
N PHE A 27 11.57 8.98 11.42
CA PHE A 27 10.13 9.14 11.30
C PHE A 27 9.62 9.08 9.85
N ARG A 28 10.33 9.76 8.93
CA ARG A 28 9.97 9.78 7.50
C ARG A 28 10.08 8.40 6.85
N ALA A 29 11.16 7.67 7.16
CA ALA A 29 11.35 6.32 6.65
C ALA A 29 10.25 5.38 7.12
N GLN A 30 9.79 5.53 8.36
CA GLN A 30 8.68 4.73 8.87
C GLN A 30 7.37 5.03 8.15
N ILE A 31 7.04 6.30 7.88
CA ILE A 31 5.85 6.65 7.09
C ILE A 31 5.93 6.05 5.68
N GLY A 32 7.10 6.15 5.01
CA GLY A 32 7.30 5.57 3.69
C GLY A 32 7.17 4.03 3.63
N ASN A 33 7.32 3.36 4.78
CA ASN A 33 7.23 1.90 4.91
C ASN A 33 5.89 1.38 5.45
N VAL A 34 4.92 2.24 5.75
CA VAL A 34 3.57 1.80 6.17
C VAL A 34 2.94 0.98 5.04
N SER A 35 2.50 -0.25 5.34
CA SER A 35 2.05 -1.21 4.31
C SER A 35 0.61 -0.95 3.86
N ALA A 36 -0.25 -0.39 4.73
CA ALA A 36 -1.66 -0.16 4.43
C ALA A 36 -1.88 0.67 3.14
N PRO A 37 -1.19 1.80 2.88
CA PRO A 37 -1.32 2.53 1.63
C PRO A 37 -0.93 1.70 0.39
N TRP A 38 0.07 0.81 0.51
CA TRP A 38 0.52 -0.07 -0.58
C TRP A 38 -0.53 -1.12 -0.95
N LEU A 39 -1.34 -1.58 0.01
CA LEU A 39 -2.45 -2.50 -0.23
C LEU A 39 -3.72 -1.78 -0.69
N LEU A 40 -3.92 -0.53 -0.26
CA LEU A 40 -5.03 0.30 -0.73
C LEU A 40 -4.89 0.70 -2.19
N LEU A 41 -3.67 0.96 -2.67
CA LEU A 41 -3.45 1.35 -4.06
C LEU A 41 -4.04 0.34 -5.06
N PRO A 42 -3.71 -0.97 -5.02
CA PRO A 42 -4.31 -1.94 -5.92
C PRO A 42 -5.82 -2.13 -5.70
N LEU A 43 -6.31 -2.00 -4.47
CA LEU A 43 -7.74 -2.07 -4.17
C LEU A 43 -8.48 -0.93 -4.87
N VAL A 44 -8.01 0.31 -4.76
CA VAL A 44 -8.58 1.47 -5.45
C VAL A 44 -8.45 1.32 -6.97
N ALA A 45 -7.29 0.86 -7.47
CA ALA A 45 -7.10 0.59 -8.89
C ALA A 45 -8.11 -0.40 -9.43
N GLY A 46 -8.39 -1.48 -8.69
CA GLY A 46 -9.43 -2.45 -9.02
C GLY A 46 -10.83 -1.87 -9.03
N THR A 47 -11.16 -0.95 -8.09
CA THR A 47 -12.48 -0.28 -8.10
C THR A 47 -12.67 0.58 -9.33
N VAL A 48 -11.62 1.26 -9.80
CA VAL A 48 -11.67 2.15 -10.98
C VAL A 48 -11.78 1.36 -12.27
N ALA A 49 -11.07 0.23 -12.38
CA ALA A 49 -10.98 -0.55 -13.62
C ALA A 49 -12.03 -1.66 -13.75
N GLY A 50 -12.52 -2.17 -12.63
CA GLY A 50 -13.18 -3.46 -12.55
C GLY A 50 -14.71 -3.46 -12.64
N GLU A 51 -15.36 -2.54 -13.40
CA GLU A 51 -16.83 -2.53 -13.48
C GLU A 51 -17.43 -3.80 -14.09
N GLN A 52 -16.70 -4.51 -14.94
CA GLN A 52 -17.24 -5.65 -15.69
C GLN A 52 -16.76 -7.01 -15.19
N HIS A 53 -15.48 -7.19 -14.89
CA HIS A 53 -14.90 -8.48 -14.50
C HIS A 53 -13.88 -8.36 -13.38
N PHE A 54 -13.98 -9.21 -12.35
CA PHE A 54 -13.00 -9.26 -11.26
C PHE A 54 -11.57 -9.55 -11.73
N GLY A 55 -11.42 -10.32 -12.83
CA GLY A 55 -10.13 -10.60 -13.46
C GLY A 55 -9.44 -9.34 -14.01
N LEU A 56 -10.21 -8.39 -14.55
CA LEU A 56 -9.67 -7.12 -14.98
C LEU A 56 -9.20 -6.27 -13.79
N GLY A 57 -9.99 -6.27 -12.70
CA GLY A 57 -9.58 -5.60 -11.47
C GLY A 57 -8.32 -6.20 -10.87
N ALA A 58 -8.20 -7.54 -10.88
CA ALA A 58 -6.98 -8.22 -10.46
C ALA A 58 -5.77 -7.81 -11.31
N LEU A 59 -5.92 -7.82 -12.63
CA LEU A 59 -4.84 -7.42 -13.55
C LEU A 59 -4.41 -5.97 -13.31
N VAL A 60 -5.37 -5.05 -13.24
CA VAL A 60 -5.06 -3.62 -13.05
C VAL A 60 -4.48 -3.34 -11.67
N GLY A 61 -4.98 -4.03 -10.62
CA GLY A 61 -4.38 -3.94 -9.28
C GLY A 61 -2.95 -4.47 -9.24
N GLY A 62 -2.68 -5.60 -9.92
CA GLY A 62 -1.33 -6.15 -10.07
C GLY A 62 -0.39 -5.19 -10.80
N VAL A 63 -0.83 -4.62 -11.93
CA VAL A 63 -0.06 -3.62 -12.68
C VAL A 63 0.21 -2.38 -11.84
N ALA A 64 -0.80 -1.86 -11.13
CA ALA A 64 -0.64 -0.70 -10.26
C ALA A 64 0.40 -0.94 -9.16
N SER A 65 0.34 -2.10 -8.49
CA SER A 65 1.34 -2.47 -7.47
C SER A 65 2.75 -2.54 -8.04
N LEU A 66 2.93 -3.17 -9.19
CA LEU A 66 4.24 -3.29 -9.82
C LEU A 66 4.80 -1.94 -10.26
N VAL A 67 3.98 -1.11 -10.92
CA VAL A 67 4.38 0.24 -11.34
C VAL A 67 4.81 1.07 -10.13
N ALA A 68 4.04 1.05 -9.04
CA ALA A 68 4.36 1.79 -7.83
C ALA A 68 5.65 1.30 -7.17
N LEU A 69 5.84 -0.02 -7.04
CA LEU A 69 7.04 -0.60 -6.44
C LEU A 69 8.29 -0.31 -7.26
N ILE A 70 8.22 -0.48 -8.59
CA ILE A 70 9.34 -0.15 -9.49
C ILE A 70 9.66 1.34 -9.39
N ALA A 71 8.64 2.21 -9.42
CA ALA A 71 8.82 3.65 -9.29
C ALA A 71 9.48 4.01 -7.95
N PHE A 72 9.05 3.38 -6.84
CA PHE A 72 9.65 3.58 -5.52
C PHE A 72 11.13 3.22 -5.50
N TYR A 73 11.50 2.01 -5.93
CA TYR A 73 12.88 1.55 -5.88
C TYR A 73 13.79 2.31 -6.85
N VAL A 74 13.31 2.64 -8.04
CA VAL A 74 14.08 3.45 -8.99
C VAL A 74 14.26 4.88 -8.48
N SER A 75 13.22 5.48 -7.90
CA SER A 75 13.31 6.83 -7.31
C SER A 75 14.25 6.88 -6.11
N ASN A 76 14.36 5.79 -5.34
CA ASN A 76 15.28 5.70 -4.22
C ASN A 76 16.76 5.89 -4.65
N ILE A 77 17.12 5.59 -5.89
CA ILE A 77 18.47 5.86 -6.41
C ILE A 77 18.82 7.35 -6.28
N TYR A 78 17.84 8.23 -6.58
CA TYR A 78 18.01 9.68 -6.46
C TYR A 78 17.90 10.17 -5.01
N VAL A 79 17.00 9.57 -4.22
CA VAL A 79 16.74 9.96 -2.83
C VAL A 79 17.88 9.56 -1.90
N LEU A 80 18.45 8.36 -2.10
CA LEU A 80 19.55 7.83 -1.30
C LEU A 80 20.92 8.27 -1.81
N GLY A 81 20.99 8.81 -3.03
CA GLY A 81 22.22 9.14 -3.74
C GLY A 81 22.76 7.98 -4.56
N PHE A 82 23.45 8.34 -5.65
CA PHE A 82 24.12 7.36 -6.51
C PHE A 82 25.32 6.74 -5.82
N THR A 83 25.54 5.45 -6.02
CA THR A 83 26.73 4.75 -5.52
C THR A 83 27.95 4.94 -6.44
N GLY A 84 27.79 5.62 -7.57
CA GLY A 84 28.83 5.88 -8.54
C GLY A 84 28.96 4.80 -9.64
N HIS A 85 28.00 3.85 -9.65
CA HIS A 85 27.95 2.84 -10.72
C HIS A 85 27.24 3.37 -11.97
N PRO A 86 27.43 2.76 -13.15
CA PRO A 86 26.61 3.04 -14.33
C PRO A 86 25.13 2.84 -14.06
N TRP A 87 24.28 3.70 -14.64
CA TRP A 87 22.83 3.70 -14.42
C TRP A 87 22.14 2.31 -14.48
N PRO A 88 22.42 1.42 -15.46
CA PRO A 88 21.81 0.09 -15.49
C PRO A 88 22.15 -0.77 -14.27
N VAL A 89 23.34 -0.60 -13.71
CA VAL A 89 23.79 -1.32 -12.51
C VAL A 89 23.04 -0.79 -11.28
N GLU A 90 22.91 0.54 -11.14
CA GLU A 90 22.16 1.19 -10.05
C GLU A 90 20.70 0.71 -10.04
N VAL A 91 20.04 0.71 -11.20
CA VAL A 91 18.67 0.21 -11.33
C VAL A 91 18.58 -1.27 -10.95
N GLY A 92 19.53 -2.08 -11.41
CA GLY A 92 19.61 -3.50 -11.06
C GLY A 92 19.75 -3.73 -9.55
N LEU A 93 20.60 -2.96 -8.88
CA LEU A 93 20.80 -3.02 -7.42
C LEU A 93 19.54 -2.58 -6.67
N ALA A 94 18.91 -1.48 -7.08
CA ALA A 94 17.69 -0.98 -6.50
C ALA A 94 16.54 -2.00 -6.59
N LEU A 95 16.31 -2.59 -7.75
CA LEU A 95 15.27 -3.61 -7.93
C LEU A 95 15.59 -4.91 -7.17
N ARG A 96 16.87 -5.27 -7.09
CA ARG A 96 17.31 -6.44 -6.32
C ARG A 96 17.05 -6.26 -4.82
N SER A 97 17.30 -5.08 -4.27
CA SER A 97 16.97 -4.77 -2.87
C SER A 97 15.47 -4.87 -2.59
N GLY A 98 14.63 -4.53 -3.58
CA GLY A 98 13.17 -4.59 -3.51
C GLY A 98 12.55 -5.95 -3.84
N THR A 99 13.35 -6.98 -4.19
CA THR A 99 12.83 -8.25 -4.73
C THR A 99 11.77 -8.88 -3.84
N TYR A 100 11.93 -8.84 -2.52
CA TYR A 100 10.96 -9.38 -1.57
C TYR A 100 9.60 -8.67 -1.69
N PHE A 101 9.58 -7.36 -1.65
CA PHE A 101 8.35 -6.57 -1.75
C PHE A 101 7.72 -6.64 -3.15
N ILE A 102 8.53 -6.70 -4.20
CA ILE A 102 8.05 -6.90 -5.57
C ILE A 102 7.31 -8.25 -5.69
N ARG A 103 7.86 -9.32 -5.10
CA ARG A 103 7.19 -10.63 -5.07
C ARG A 103 5.89 -10.60 -4.28
N ILE A 104 5.86 -9.93 -3.14
CA ILE A 104 4.61 -9.74 -2.37
C ILE A 104 3.60 -8.95 -3.21
N GLY A 105 4.02 -7.87 -3.85
CA GLY A 105 3.17 -7.04 -4.70
C GLY A 105 2.59 -7.79 -5.90
N LEU A 106 3.34 -8.76 -6.46
CA LEU A 106 2.85 -9.65 -7.53
C LEU A 106 1.66 -10.51 -7.10
N VAL A 107 1.56 -10.84 -5.81
CA VAL A 107 0.46 -11.62 -5.25
C VAL A 107 -0.62 -10.71 -4.67
N SER A 108 -0.25 -9.78 -3.82
CA SER A 108 -1.20 -8.89 -3.14
C SER A 108 -1.90 -7.94 -4.11
N GLY A 109 -1.20 -7.43 -5.11
CA GLY A 109 -1.77 -6.52 -6.11
C GLY A 109 -3.00 -7.09 -6.81
N PRO A 110 -2.92 -8.27 -7.44
CA PRO A 110 -4.09 -8.93 -8.03
C PRO A 110 -5.20 -9.23 -7.03
N VAL A 111 -4.86 -9.71 -5.83
CA VAL A 111 -5.85 -10.05 -4.79
C VAL A 111 -6.64 -8.81 -4.38
N PHE A 112 -5.95 -7.73 -4.02
CA PHE A 112 -6.61 -6.48 -3.60
C PHE A 112 -7.32 -5.80 -4.77
N GLY A 113 -6.80 -5.90 -5.99
CA GLY A 113 -7.49 -5.41 -7.18
C GLY A 113 -8.81 -6.12 -7.45
N ALA A 114 -8.84 -7.45 -7.31
CA ALA A 114 -10.07 -8.24 -7.39
C ALA A 114 -11.07 -7.85 -6.28
N LEU A 115 -10.59 -7.70 -5.02
CA LEU A 115 -11.40 -7.26 -3.89
C LEU A 115 -11.99 -5.86 -4.13
N GLY A 116 -11.23 -4.93 -4.70
CA GLY A 116 -11.73 -3.61 -5.08
C GLY A 116 -12.90 -3.67 -6.05
N THR A 117 -12.80 -4.53 -7.07
CA THR A 117 -13.92 -4.78 -8.01
C THR A 117 -15.15 -5.35 -7.31
N VAL A 118 -14.95 -6.35 -6.44
CA VAL A 118 -16.06 -6.96 -5.66
C VAL A 118 -16.71 -5.91 -4.76
N GLY A 119 -15.90 -5.11 -4.08
CA GLY A 119 -16.36 -4.03 -3.21
C GLY A 119 -17.27 -3.05 -3.94
N ARG A 120 -16.84 -2.61 -5.12
CA ARG A 120 -17.63 -1.69 -5.96
C ARG A 120 -18.92 -2.32 -6.47
N ARG A 121 -18.83 -3.53 -7.06
CA ARG A 121 -19.99 -4.20 -7.68
C ARG A 121 -21.10 -4.56 -6.69
N ARG A 122 -20.71 -4.94 -5.48
CA ARG A 122 -21.65 -5.40 -4.43
C ARG A 122 -21.94 -4.31 -3.40
N HIS A 123 -21.40 -3.11 -3.56
CA HIS A 123 -21.44 -2.06 -2.51
C HIS A 123 -21.06 -2.65 -1.13
N SER A 124 -20.03 -3.48 -1.13
CA SER A 124 -19.71 -4.34 0.01
C SER A 124 -19.10 -3.54 1.17
N VAL A 125 -19.87 -3.40 2.22
CA VAL A 125 -19.41 -2.83 3.50
C VAL A 125 -18.22 -3.64 4.04
N ALA A 126 -18.20 -4.97 3.85
CA ALA A 126 -17.10 -5.81 4.30
C ALA A 126 -15.77 -5.45 3.62
N VAL A 127 -15.77 -5.16 2.30
CA VAL A 127 -14.55 -4.72 1.60
C VAL A 127 -14.12 -3.34 2.05
N ALA A 128 -15.05 -2.43 2.30
CA ALA A 128 -14.73 -1.11 2.84
C ALA A 128 -14.14 -1.21 4.25
N LEU A 129 -14.70 -2.06 5.12
CA LEU A 129 -14.17 -2.34 6.46
C LEU A 129 -12.81 -3.02 6.41
N LEU A 130 -12.59 -3.95 5.46
CA LEU A 130 -11.27 -4.54 5.25
C LEU A 130 -10.24 -3.48 4.89
N ALA A 131 -10.57 -2.58 3.95
CA ALA A 131 -9.69 -1.50 3.54
C ALA A 131 -9.32 -0.55 4.69
N ALA A 132 -10.32 -0.14 5.49
CA ALA A 132 -10.10 0.68 6.67
C ALA A 132 -9.37 -0.10 7.79
N GLY A 133 -9.69 -1.38 7.94
CA GLY A 133 -9.09 -2.27 8.92
C GLY A 133 -7.61 -2.53 8.71
N LEU A 134 -7.08 -2.39 7.48
CA LEU A 134 -5.64 -2.52 7.22
C LEU A 134 -4.81 -1.57 8.09
N PHE A 135 -5.28 -0.34 8.28
CA PHE A 135 -4.63 0.66 9.13
C PHE A 135 -4.65 0.31 10.63
N VAL A 136 -5.52 -0.60 11.06
CA VAL A 136 -5.55 -1.11 12.44
C VAL A 136 -4.78 -2.42 12.54
N LEU A 137 -4.91 -3.27 11.54
CA LEU A 137 -4.30 -4.61 11.53
C LEU A 137 -2.79 -4.55 11.39
N GLU A 138 -2.25 -3.59 10.63
CA GLU A 138 -0.81 -3.44 10.47
C GLU A 138 -0.10 -3.13 11.80
N PRO A 139 -0.48 -2.08 12.56
CA PRO A 139 0.08 -1.83 13.87
C PRO A 139 -0.06 -3.01 14.85
N LEU A 140 -1.24 -3.67 14.83
CA LEU A 140 -1.46 -4.85 15.67
C LEU A 140 -0.58 -6.03 15.26
N ALA A 141 -0.40 -6.29 13.97
CA ALA A 141 0.49 -7.34 13.48
C ALA A 141 1.94 -7.09 13.89
N TRP A 142 2.41 -5.86 13.81
CA TRP A 142 3.73 -5.47 14.28
C TRP A 142 3.87 -5.60 15.79
N LEU A 143 2.84 -5.21 16.56
CA LEU A 143 2.83 -5.38 18.01
C LEU A 143 2.93 -6.86 18.39
N VAL A 144 2.13 -7.73 17.75
CA VAL A 144 2.16 -9.19 17.98
C VAL A 144 3.50 -9.78 17.56
N TYR A 145 4.04 -9.40 16.41
CA TYR A 145 5.34 -9.86 15.93
C TYR A 145 6.46 -9.46 16.90
N PHE A 146 6.40 -8.25 17.45
CA PHE A 146 7.35 -7.77 18.43
C PHE A 146 7.26 -8.52 19.77
N TRP A 147 6.03 -8.83 20.22
CA TRP A 147 5.80 -9.55 21.48
C TRP A 147 6.15 -11.03 21.40
N LEU A 148 5.95 -11.67 20.26
CA LEU A 148 6.13 -13.11 20.08
C LEU A 148 7.43 -13.46 19.34
N GLY A 149 8.07 -12.50 18.73
CA GLY A 149 9.25 -12.70 17.89
C GLY A 149 10.57 -12.34 18.56
N PRO A 150 11.69 -12.67 17.93
CA PRO A 150 13.04 -12.30 18.40
C PRO A 150 13.32 -10.79 18.23
N GLY A 151 12.39 -9.97 18.62
CA GLY A 151 12.25 -8.54 18.47
C GLY A 151 13.50 -7.75 18.12
N THR A 152 13.52 -7.21 16.90
CA THR A 152 14.45 -6.14 16.58
C THR A 152 13.85 -4.82 17.06
N VAL A 153 14.43 -4.26 18.11
CA VAL A 153 14.03 -3.00 18.78
C VAL A 153 13.90 -1.80 17.82
N GLY A 154 14.43 -1.91 16.58
CA GLY A 154 14.47 -0.82 15.61
C GLY A 154 13.14 -0.39 15.00
N MET A 155 12.11 -1.25 15.01
CA MET A 155 10.84 -0.92 14.32
C MET A 155 9.84 -0.12 15.16
N LEU A 156 10.00 -0.06 16.48
CA LEU A 156 9.16 0.77 17.36
C LEU A 156 9.72 2.17 17.63
N THR A 157 10.68 2.62 16.83
CA THR A 157 11.36 3.90 17.04
C THR A 157 10.41 5.10 16.99
N TYR A 158 9.27 4.96 16.33
CA TYR A 158 8.28 6.04 16.21
C TYR A 158 6.84 5.55 16.41
N PRO A 159 6.45 5.25 17.67
CA PRO A 159 5.12 4.74 17.99
C PRO A 159 3.99 5.68 17.57
N ALA A 160 4.28 6.98 17.44
CA ALA A 160 3.32 7.97 16.96
C ALA A 160 2.75 7.66 15.55
N VAL A 161 3.55 7.04 14.67
CA VAL A 161 3.08 6.64 13.32
C VAL A 161 2.02 5.55 13.45
N TRP A 162 2.28 4.52 14.26
CA TRP A 162 1.35 3.41 14.49
C TRP A 162 0.07 3.85 15.19
N VAL A 163 0.18 4.78 16.15
CA VAL A 163 -0.98 5.36 16.81
C VAL A 163 -1.82 6.17 15.81
N ALA A 164 -1.19 7.04 15.03
CA ALA A 164 -1.90 7.83 14.02
C ALA A 164 -2.58 6.95 12.97
N GLU A 165 -1.90 5.91 12.51
CA GLU A 165 -2.43 4.93 11.56
C GLU A 165 -3.66 4.22 12.16
N SER A 166 -3.56 3.71 13.39
CA SER A 166 -4.67 3.06 14.09
C SER A 166 -5.88 3.99 14.26
N ILE A 167 -5.65 5.27 14.59
CA ILE A 167 -6.72 6.27 14.72
C ILE A 167 -7.43 6.46 13.38
N VAL A 168 -6.67 6.61 12.28
CA VAL A 168 -7.24 6.74 10.94
C VAL A 168 -8.11 5.53 10.59
N GLY A 169 -7.61 4.32 10.84
CA GLY A 169 -8.35 3.09 10.61
C GLY A 169 -9.63 2.99 11.43
N LEU A 170 -9.57 3.27 12.74
CA LEU A 170 -10.72 3.22 13.63
C LEU A 170 -11.80 4.26 13.25
N VAL A 171 -11.39 5.49 12.94
CA VAL A 171 -12.31 6.54 12.48
C VAL A 171 -12.97 6.11 11.16
N ALA A 172 -12.21 5.62 10.19
CA ALA A 172 -12.75 5.15 8.92
C ALA A 172 -13.73 3.99 9.11
N CYS A 173 -13.39 2.98 9.92
CA CYS A 173 -14.30 1.87 10.27
C CYS A 173 -15.60 2.38 10.91
N SER A 174 -15.49 3.31 11.86
CA SER A 174 -16.66 3.88 12.55
C SER A 174 -17.59 4.62 11.58
N VAL A 175 -17.03 5.44 10.68
CA VAL A 175 -17.80 6.14 9.65
C VAL A 175 -18.53 5.17 8.73
N ILE A 176 -17.84 4.09 8.26
CA ILE A 176 -18.43 3.08 7.40
C ILE A 176 -19.61 2.38 8.10
N VAL A 177 -19.43 1.96 9.36
CA VAL A 177 -20.47 1.28 10.14
C VAL A 177 -21.68 2.20 10.37
N LEU A 178 -21.44 3.46 10.73
CA LEU A 178 -22.53 4.43 10.95
C LEU A 178 -23.31 4.68 9.66
N HIS A 179 -22.62 4.81 8.52
CA HIS A 179 -23.27 5.00 7.23
C HIS A 179 -24.09 3.77 6.82
N ALA A 180 -23.55 2.57 6.99
CA ALA A 180 -24.26 1.33 6.69
C ALA A 180 -25.52 1.15 7.54
N ARG A 181 -25.48 1.49 8.84
CA ARG A 181 -26.66 1.44 9.72
C ARG A 181 -27.76 2.41 9.28
N ARG A 182 -27.41 3.64 8.87
CA ARG A 182 -28.40 4.60 8.38
C ARG A 182 -29.07 4.12 7.10
N ALA A 183 -28.34 3.50 6.19
CA ALA A 183 -28.90 2.96 4.95
C ALA A 183 -29.83 1.75 5.16
N SER A 184 -29.78 1.07 6.31
CA SER A 184 -30.65 -0.07 6.65
C SER A 184 -31.95 0.33 7.35
N ILE A 185 -32.13 1.60 7.71
CA ILE A 185 -33.31 2.11 8.43
C ILE A 185 -34.30 2.82 7.47
N VAL A 186 -33.87 3.13 6.24
CA VAL A 186 -34.67 3.70 5.16
C VAL A 186 -35.13 2.62 4.22
#